data_d2122fd70e83c9b765b09430b530d5b5
#
_entry.id   d2122fd70e83c9b765b09430b530d5b5
#
_cell.length_a   1.000
_cell.length_b   1.000
_cell.length_c   1.000
_cell.angle_alpha   90.00
_cell.angle_beta   90.00
_cell.angle_gamma   90.00
#
_symmetry.space_group_name_H-M   'P 1'
#
loop_
_entity.id
_entity.type
_entity.pdbx_description
1 polymer ?
#
loop_
_entity_poly.entity_id
_entity_poly.type
_entity_poly.pdbx_seq_one_letter_code
_entity_poly.pdbx_strand_id
1 'polypeptide(L)'
;MKLSLLFLLFTWANVTIAQDIRIISDFESASIGSLKQVAPNEFKGQTMHWIKYDQIGNQYYWFYFKVINVKNKIASFELDNLKGVYRGGPHICFTDYTQPVISYDNESWARIEDVSYDEDKKIFRFSTYFEHDTAWIAYAHPYPYSRYMNYLESVKSSPYLNIIEEGRTPENRSIPLLEITNPGKKKDKKSILISAMQHSGEDAGGYSAEGIINFLLSDNIEAQKIRDEYVYYIVPVMNPDGVFHGVSRYTPKMQDLNDEWVREDTDEMDSPMEVEFLKNWIIDRYKNNNSIDLFIDIHCHLQRNLNIAFLDRSKETEALKELTELMRNYWPHVRYGHRYSPARLAVNFTAELNIPSLVVEFTQAYESDGDGNYLTIDDYRQFGEDMVKSITSFLNE
;
A
#
# COMPACT_ATOMS: atom_id res chain seq x y z
N MET A 1 -70.16 49.39 9.62
CA MET A 1 -69.14 48.66 10.38
C MET A 1 -68.39 47.77 9.41
N LYS A 2 -67.18 48.14 9.02
CA LYS A 2 -66.31 47.32 8.17
C LYS A 2 -65.29 46.65 9.09
N LEU A 3 -65.31 45.31 9.19
CA LEU A 3 -64.34 44.53 9.93
C LEU A 3 -63.12 44.32 8.99
N SER A 4 -61.96 44.87 9.34
CA SER A 4 -60.70 44.58 8.67
C SER A 4 -60.05 43.39 9.33
N LEU A 5 -59.91 42.28 8.60
CA LEU A 5 -59.15 41.11 9.03
C LEU A 5 -57.67 41.35 8.79
N LEU A 6 -56.90 41.41 9.87
CA LEU A 6 -55.44 41.50 9.81
C LEU A 6 -54.86 40.07 9.72
N PHE A 7 -54.31 39.71 8.56
CA PHE A 7 -53.55 38.44 8.40
C PHE A 7 -52.11 38.65 8.90
N LEU A 8 -51.75 38.04 10.03
CA LEU A 8 -50.38 37.92 10.50
C LEU A 8 -49.71 36.75 9.74
N LEU A 9 -48.84 37.09 8.82
CA LEU A 9 -47.91 36.11 8.20
C LEU A 9 -46.80 35.76 9.20
N PHE A 10 -46.89 34.59 9.80
CA PHE A 10 -45.78 33.99 10.53
C PHE A 10 -44.76 33.39 9.52
N THR A 11 -43.66 34.07 9.29
CA THR A 11 -42.50 33.50 8.59
C THR A 11 -41.77 32.63 9.59
N TRP A 12 -41.87 31.32 9.41
CA TRP A 12 -41.01 30.35 10.11
C TRP A 12 -39.58 30.51 9.53
N ALA A 13 -38.72 31.19 10.26
CA ALA A 13 -37.31 31.11 10.01
C ALA A 13 -36.86 29.69 10.39
N ASN A 14 -36.57 28.87 9.40
CA ASN A 14 -35.87 27.60 9.64
C ASN A 14 -34.49 27.93 10.18
N VAL A 15 -34.31 27.92 11.48
CA VAL A 15 -32.98 27.95 12.10
C VAL A 15 -32.40 26.57 11.90
N THR A 16 -31.64 26.40 10.83
CA THR A 16 -30.80 25.23 10.65
C THR A 16 -29.67 25.33 11.68
N ILE A 17 -29.76 24.59 12.75
CA ILE A 17 -28.64 24.44 13.70
C ILE A 17 -27.53 23.76 12.91
N ALA A 18 -26.44 24.49 12.66
CA ALA A 18 -25.26 23.89 12.02
C ALA A 18 -24.76 22.76 12.93
N GLN A 19 -24.76 21.55 12.41
CA GLN A 19 -24.21 20.41 13.16
C GLN A 19 -22.70 20.55 13.26
N ASP A 20 -22.14 20.17 14.39
CA ASP A 20 -20.69 20.15 14.59
C ASP A 20 -20.04 19.11 13.67
N ILE A 21 -18.87 19.45 13.17
CA ILE A 21 -18.03 18.52 12.40
C ILE A 21 -17.66 17.34 13.30
N ARG A 22 -17.80 16.13 12.77
CA ARG A 22 -17.41 14.91 13.48
C ARG A 22 -16.36 14.14 12.71
N ILE A 23 -15.39 13.61 13.44
CA ILE A 23 -14.38 12.68 12.96
C ILE A 23 -14.80 11.27 13.33
N ILE A 24 -14.70 10.34 12.37
CA ILE A 24 -15.07 8.93 12.53
C ILE A 24 -13.87 8.09 12.06
N SER A 25 -13.47 7.13 12.90
CA SER A 25 -12.35 6.22 12.63
C SER A 25 -12.62 4.78 13.10
N ASP A 26 -13.90 4.41 13.21
CA ASP A 26 -14.36 3.08 13.62
C ASP A 26 -14.80 2.24 12.40
N PHE A 27 -13.96 2.20 11.37
CA PHE A 27 -14.17 1.39 10.18
C PHE A 27 -12.87 0.74 9.73
N GLU A 28 -12.95 -0.20 8.80
CA GLU A 28 -11.82 -0.95 8.28
C GLU A 28 -10.70 -0.05 7.75
N SER A 29 -9.45 -0.37 8.08
CA SER A 29 -8.23 0.37 7.73
C SER A 29 -8.15 1.79 8.30
N ALA A 30 -9.18 2.25 9.02
CA ALA A 30 -9.16 3.55 9.66
C ALA A 30 -8.09 3.61 10.75
N SER A 31 -7.43 4.74 10.86
CA SER A 31 -6.41 4.99 11.86
C SER A 31 -6.25 6.48 12.10
N ILE A 32 -6.41 6.90 13.33
CA ILE A 32 -6.02 8.22 13.85
C ILE A 32 -5.84 8.10 15.35
N GLY A 33 -4.73 8.59 15.88
CA GLY A 33 -4.45 8.43 17.31
C GLY A 33 -5.38 9.29 18.18
N SER A 34 -5.43 10.56 17.88
CA SER A 34 -6.39 11.50 18.50
C SER A 34 -6.58 12.70 17.59
N LEU A 35 -7.79 13.17 17.45
CA LEU A 35 -8.08 14.39 16.71
C LEU A 35 -9.25 15.11 17.41
N LYS A 36 -9.00 16.29 17.99
CA LYS A 36 -9.96 17.04 18.78
C LYS A 36 -10.21 18.40 18.16
N GLN A 37 -11.44 18.85 18.14
CA GLN A 37 -11.79 20.18 17.73
C GLN A 37 -11.27 21.20 18.77
N VAL A 38 -10.50 22.19 18.32
CA VAL A 38 -9.89 23.24 19.16
C VAL A 38 -10.49 24.62 18.89
N ALA A 39 -11.05 24.81 17.70
CA ALA A 39 -11.80 25.98 17.29
C ALA A 39 -12.83 25.58 16.23
N PRO A 40 -13.79 26.44 15.83
CA PRO A 40 -14.68 26.15 14.72
C PRO A 40 -13.90 25.70 13.47
N ASN A 41 -14.16 24.46 13.00
CA ASN A 41 -13.51 23.83 11.86
C ASN A 41 -11.97 23.62 11.99
N GLU A 42 -11.40 23.72 13.18
CA GLU A 42 -9.98 23.47 13.44
C GLU A 42 -9.80 22.25 14.36
N PHE A 43 -8.98 21.31 13.92
CA PHE A 43 -8.72 20.06 14.61
C PHE A 43 -7.23 19.91 14.88
N LYS A 44 -6.88 19.46 16.09
CA LYS A 44 -5.51 19.13 16.49
C LYS A 44 -5.45 17.77 17.12
N GLY A 45 -4.37 17.07 16.82
CA GLY A 45 -4.16 15.75 17.39
C GLY A 45 -2.91 15.05 16.90
N GLN A 46 -2.94 13.75 16.93
CA GLN A 46 -1.78 12.90 16.66
C GLN A 46 -2.21 11.73 15.80
N THR A 47 -1.29 11.24 14.96
CA THR A 47 -1.42 9.93 14.33
C THR A 47 -1.25 8.82 15.37
N MET A 48 -1.68 7.62 15.03
CA MET A 48 -1.39 6.44 15.84
C MET A 48 0.10 6.08 15.72
N HIS A 49 0.74 5.81 16.86
CA HIS A 49 2.12 5.32 16.92
C HIS A 49 2.13 3.80 17.06
N TRP A 50 2.70 3.14 16.08
CA TRP A 50 2.85 1.69 16.04
C TRP A 50 4.30 1.32 16.35
N ILE A 51 4.55 0.77 17.54
CA ILE A 51 5.89 0.48 18.04
C ILE A 51 6.17 -1.01 17.83
N LYS A 52 7.23 -1.31 17.08
CA LYS A 52 7.68 -2.69 16.87
C LYS A 52 7.91 -3.39 18.22
N TYR A 53 7.63 -4.69 18.31
CA TYR A 53 7.70 -5.45 19.57
C TYR A 53 9.06 -5.36 20.27
N ASP A 54 10.16 -5.26 19.51
CA ASP A 54 11.52 -5.09 19.99
C ASP A 54 11.92 -3.61 20.27
N GLN A 55 10.98 -2.68 20.10
CA GLN A 55 11.10 -1.24 20.33
C GLN A 55 12.15 -0.52 19.47
N ILE A 56 12.74 -1.15 18.46
CA ILE A 56 13.70 -0.51 17.55
C ILE A 56 13.03 0.24 16.38
N GLY A 57 11.71 0.15 16.26
CA GLY A 57 10.91 0.84 15.25
C GLY A 57 9.64 1.44 15.84
N ASN A 58 9.32 2.66 15.43
CA ASN A 58 8.05 3.34 15.72
C ASN A 58 7.55 4.00 14.43
N GLN A 59 6.48 3.47 13.88
CA GLN A 59 5.83 3.96 12.67
C GLN A 59 4.59 4.76 13.03
N TYR A 60 4.39 5.91 12.38
CA TYR A 60 3.37 6.88 12.76
C TYR A 60 2.74 7.59 11.56
N TYR A 61 3.05 7.21 10.34
CA TYR A 61 2.63 7.97 9.15
C TYR A 61 1.20 7.70 8.73
N TRP A 62 0.66 6.51 8.95
CA TRP A 62 -0.65 6.15 8.46
C TRP A 62 -1.76 6.86 9.25
N PHE A 63 -2.63 7.55 8.54
CA PHE A 63 -3.92 7.98 9.01
C PHE A 63 -4.98 7.79 7.93
N TYR A 64 -6.17 7.43 8.35
CA TYR A 64 -7.34 7.30 7.50
C TYR A 64 -8.58 7.47 8.36
N PHE A 65 -9.37 8.49 8.08
CA PHE A 65 -10.56 8.83 8.85
C PHE A 65 -11.63 9.47 7.98
N LYS A 66 -12.88 9.44 8.45
CA LYS A 66 -14.02 10.07 7.80
C LYS A 66 -14.43 11.34 8.56
N VAL A 67 -14.80 12.36 7.82
CA VAL A 67 -15.31 13.65 8.32
C VAL A 67 -16.76 13.81 7.87
N ILE A 68 -17.67 14.20 8.76
CA ILE A 68 -19.08 14.45 8.44
C ILE A 68 -19.52 15.81 8.94
N ASN A 69 -20.65 16.32 8.39
CA ASN A 69 -21.19 17.66 8.63
C ASN A 69 -20.26 18.79 8.15
N VAL A 70 -19.56 18.56 7.01
CA VAL A 70 -18.51 19.48 6.50
C VAL A 70 -18.90 20.27 5.26
N LYS A 71 -20.06 20.03 4.66
CA LYS A 71 -20.44 20.67 3.41
C LYS A 71 -20.31 22.20 3.46
N ASN A 72 -19.65 22.74 2.44
CA ASN A 72 -19.38 24.17 2.26
C ASN A 72 -18.56 24.81 3.41
N LYS A 73 -17.73 23.99 4.09
CA LYS A 73 -16.79 24.48 5.11
C LYS A 73 -15.36 24.28 4.64
N ILE A 74 -14.46 25.13 5.11
CA ILE A 74 -13.02 24.85 5.13
C ILE A 74 -12.73 24.31 6.51
N ALA A 75 -12.03 23.18 6.60
CA ALA A 75 -11.51 22.69 7.87
C ALA A 75 -10.01 22.45 7.81
N SER A 76 -9.34 22.70 8.93
CA SER A 76 -7.89 22.60 9.09
C SER A 76 -7.57 21.51 10.12
N PHE A 77 -6.50 20.78 9.83
CA PHE A 77 -6.01 19.68 10.65
C PHE A 77 -4.54 19.89 10.97
N GLU A 78 -4.20 19.75 12.24
CA GLU A 78 -2.83 19.80 12.73
C GLU A 78 -2.50 18.49 13.43
N LEU A 79 -1.47 17.79 12.94
CA LEU A 79 -0.95 16.56 13.53
C LEU A 79 0.41 16.85 14.14
N ASP A 80 0.56 16.59 15.44
CA ASP A 80 1.78 16.82 16.18
C ASP A 80 2.47 15.50 16.60
N ASN A 81 3.58 15.60 17.35
CA ASN A 81 4.34 14.47 17.85
C ASN A 81 4.82 13.50 16.78
N LEU A 82 5.11 14.00 15.58
CA LEU A 82 5.52 13.21 14.42
C LEU A 82 6.99 12.78 14.54
N LYS A 83 7.28 11.91 15.52
CA LYS A 83 8.62 11.39 15.84
C LYS A 83 8.64 9.89 15.69
N GLY A 84 9.22 9.41 14.61
CA GLY A 84 9.39 8.00 14.37
C GLY A 84 10.82 7.51 14.53
N VAL A 85 10.95 6.19 14.62
CA VAL A 85 12.22 5.49 14.65
C VAL A 85 12.16 4.35 13.64
N TYR A 86 13.19 4.20 12.85
CA TYR A 86 13.36 3.06 11.95
C TYR A 86 14.77 2.49 12.12
N ARG A 87 14.84 1.23 12.55
CA ARG A 87 16.11 0.54 12.82
C ARG A 87 17.05 1.35 13.73
N GLY A 88 16.49 1.92 14.81
CA GLY A 88 17.25 2.69 15.80
C GLY A 88 17.62 4.11 15.40
N GLY A 89 17.32 4.54 14.17
CA GLY A 89 17.55 5.90 13.68
C GLY A 89 16.27 6.71 13.53
N PRO A 90 16.35 8.06 13.43
CA PRO A 90 15.18 8.90 13.16
C PRO A 90 14.51 8.50 11.84
N HIS A 91 13.18 8.45 11.84
CA HIS A 91 12.37 8.19 10.65
C HIS A 91 11.50 9.39 10.35
N ILE A 92 11.64 9.97 9.14
CA ILE A 92 10.88 11.13 8.68
C ILE A 92 9.83 10.63 7.70
N CYS A 93 8.56 10.79 8.08
CA CYS A 93 7.41 10.34 7.28
C CYS A 93 6.56 11.51 6.74
N PHE A 94 6.86 12.73 7.13
CA PHE A 94 6.18 13.95 6.69
C PHE A 94 7.19 15.01 6.27
N THR A 95 6.85 15.74 5.21
CA THR A 95 7.59 16.89 4.69
C THR A 95 6.60 17.89 4.10
N ASP A 96 7.06 19.05 3.62
CA ASP A 96 6.24 20.00 2.87
C ASP A 96 5.71 19.45 1.53
N TYR A 97 6.20 18.29 1.11
CA TYR A 97 5.76 17.61 -0.12
C TYR A 97 4.81 16.43 0.16
N THR A 98 4.47 16.18 1.41
CA THR A 98 3.48 15.16 1.76
C THR A 98 2.09 15.69 1.42
N GLN A 99 1.41 15.08 0.47
CA GLN A 99 0.03 15.44 0.12
C GLN A 99 -0.93 14.30 0.48
N PRO A 100 -1.74 14.45 1.53
CA PRO A 100 -2.83 13.54 1.83
C PRO A 100 -3.85 13.49 0.70
N VAL A 101 -4.70 12.49 0.75
CA VAL A 101 -5.78 12.33 -0.23
C VAL A 101 -7.16 12.51 0.42
N ILE A 102 -8.10 13.03 -0.37
CA ILE A 102 -9.51 13.20 -0.01
C ILE A 102 -10.41 12.48 -1.00
N SER A 103 -11.48 11.89 -0.51
CA SER A 103 -12.52 11.27 -1.34
C SER A 103 -13.91 11.60 -0.80
N TYR A 104 -14.91 11.66 -1.69
CA TYR A 104 -16.32 11.83 -1.32
C TYR A 104 -17.15 10.55 -1.53
N ASP A 105 -16.60 9.55 -2.20
CA ASP A 105 -17.22 8.26 -2.48
C ASP A 105 -16.42 7.06 -1.94
N ASN A 106 -15.24 7.32 -1.36
CA ASN A 106 -14.27 6.32 -0.89
C ASN A 106 -13.66 5.46 -2.01
N GLU A 107 -13.78 5.89 -3.26
CA GLU A 107 -13.26 5.21 -4.46
C GLU A 107 -12.37 6.14 -5.28
N SER A 108 -12.85 7.35 -5.54
CA SER A 108 -12.17 8.39 -6.31
C SER A 108 -11.46 9.37 -5.38
N TRP A 109 -10.17 9.55 -5.55
CA TRP A 109 -9.32 10.31 -4.65
C TRP A 109 -8.65 11.49 -5.34
N ALA A 110 -8.55 12.60 -4.64
CA ALA A 110 -7.80 13.79 -5.05
C ALA A 110 -6.76 14.15 -3.98
N ARG A 111 -5.68 14.83 -4.36
CA ARG A 111 -4.66 15.32 -3.42
C ARG A 111 -5.11 16.58 -2.72
N ILE A 112 -4.75 16.72 -1.44
CA ILE A 112 -4.88 17.97 -0.68
C ILE A 112 -3.57 18.72 -0.82
N GLU A 113 -3.62 19.88 -1.50
CA GLU A 113 -2.43 20.66 -1.85
C GLU A 113 -2.03 21.69 -0.76
N ASP A 114 -3.00 22.15 0.04
CA ASP A 114 -2.74 23.10 1.13
C ASP A 114 -2.14 22.35 2.34
N VAL A 115 -0.83 22.19 2.31
CA VAL A 115 -0.04 21.42 3.29
C VAL A 115 1.15 22.23 3.77
N SER A 116 1.61 21.95 4.99
CA SER A 116 2.87 22.47 5.53
C SER A 116 3.43 21.55 6.61
N TYR A 117 4.75 21.50 6.72
CA TYR A 117 5.44 20.74 7.75
C TYR A 117 6.46 21.60 8.50
N ASP A 118 6.29 21.70 9.81
CA ASP A 118 7.25 22.35 10.71
C ASP A 118 8.25 21.30 11.20
N GLU A 119 9.43 21.25 10.59
CA GLU A 119 10.44 20.23 10.88
C GLU A 119 10.99 20.35 12.32
N ASP A 120 11.12 21.54 12.85
CA ASP A 120 11.63 21.76 14.21
C ASP A 120 10.66 21.26 15.27
N LYS A 121 9.37 21.53 15.08
CA LYS A 121 8.30 21.14 16.00
C LYS A 121 7.72 19.74 15.70
N LYS A 122 8.04 19.16 14.53
CA LYS A 122 7.46 17.91 14.04
C LYS A 122 5.93 17.98 14.00
N ILE A 123 5.42 19.03 13.30
CA ILE A 123 3.99 19.30 13.15
C ILE A 123 3.66 19.34 11.67
N PHE A 124 2.69 18.55 11.24
CA PHE A 124 2.14 18.55 9.91
C PHE A 124 0.76 19.20 9.92
N ARG A 125 0.50 20.07 8.95
CA ARG A 125 -0.79 20.76 8.79
C ARG A 125 -1.30 20.57 7.39
N PHE A 126 -2.62 20.46 7.28
CA PHE A 126 -3.30 20.52 6.00
C PHE A 126 -4.69 21.14 6.17
N SER A 127 -5.21 21.76 5.12
CA SER A 127 -6.58 22.25 5.09
C SER A 127 -7.23 21.98 3.74
N THR A 128 -8.55 21.90 3.73
CA THR A 128 -9.31 21.69 2.49
C THR A 128 -10.72 22.26 2.59
N TYR A 129 -11.27 22.64 1.44
CA TYR A 129 -12.67 22.97 1.28
C TYR A 129 -13.47 21.70 0.98
N PHE A 130 -14.62 21.53 1.64
CA PHE A 130 -15.47 20.36 1.49
C PHE A 130 -16.71 20.68 0.63
N GLU A 131 -16.81 20.05 -0.53
CA GLU A 131 -17.95 20.19 -1.44
C GLU A 131 -19.18 19.37 -0.97
N HIS A 132 -18.95 18.27 -0.27
CA HIS A 132 -19.96 17.34 0.22
C HIS A 132 -19.99 17.26 1.74
N ASP A 133 -21.08 16.73 2.29
CA ASP A 133 -21.25 16.63 3.73
C ASP A 133 -20.40 15.56 4.41
N THR A 134 -19.97 14.57 3.64
CA THR A 134 -19.12 13.47 4.09
C THR A 134 -17.89 13.40 3.19
N ALA A 135 -16.72 13.24 3.79
CA ALA A 135 -15.47 12.99 3.08
C ALA A 135 -14.59 12.00 3.86
N TRP A 136 -13.76 11.26 3.14
CA TRP A 136 -12.68 10.44 3.69
C TRP A 136 -11.35 11.14 3.41
N ILE A 137 -10.47 11.13 4.40
CA ILE A 137 -9.13 11.71 4.30
C ILE A 137 -8.14 10.65 4.73
N ALA A 138 -7.08 10.44 3.93
CA ALA A 138 -6.04 9.48 4.23
C ALA A 138 -4.64 10.01 3.88
N TYR A 139 -3.62 9.41 4.47
CA TYR A 139 -2.21 9.72 4.19
C TYR A 139 -1.86 9.47 2.71
N ALA A 140 -2.29 8.34 2.17
CA ALA A 140 -2.17 7.94 0.77
C ALA A 140 -3.46 7.20 0.35
N HIS A 141 -3.56 6.76 -0.91
CA HIS A 141 -4.73 6.04 -1.43
C HIS A 141 -4.95 4.73 -0.66
N PRO A 142 -6.00 4.56 0.15
CA PRO A 142 -6.19 3.35 0.94
C PRO A 142 -6.49 2.12 0.08
N TYR A 143 -5.95 0.97 0.49
CA TYR A 143 -6.23 -0.32 -0.11
C TYR A 143 -6.77 -1.31 0.94
N PRO A 144 -8.01 -1.14 1.45
CA PRO A 144 -8.60 -1.98 2.48
C PRO A 144 -8.68 -3.46 2.08
N TYR A 145 -8.63 -4.37 3.05
CA TYR A 145 -8.73 -5.80 2.81
C TYR A 145 -10.05 -6.20 2.11
N SER A 146 -11.16 -5.56 2.50
CA SER A 146 -12.46 -5.77 1.84
C SER A 146 -12.44 -5.37 0.35
N ARG A 147 -11.74 -4.27 0.00
CA ARG A 147 -11.51 -3.87 -1.38
C ARG A 147 -10.78 -4.97 -2.15
N TYR A 148 -9.68 -5.47 -1.60
CA TYR A 148 -8.91 -6.56 -2.20
C TYR A 148 -9.78 -7.81 -2.43
N MET A 149 -10.54 -8.23 -1.42
CA MET A 149 -11.39 -9.41 -1.53
C MET A 149 -12.51 -9.23 -2.58
N ASN A 150 -13.11 -8.04 -2.66
CA ASN A 150 -14.09 -7.71 -3.70
C ASN A 150 -13.47 -7.71 -5.10
N TYR A 151 -12.26 -7.18 -5.23
CA TYR A 151 -11.52 -7.24 -6.48
C TYR A 151 -11.23 -8.70 -6.89
N LEU A 152 -10.72 -9.52 -5.98
CA LEU A 152 -10.44 -10.93 -6.25
C LEU A 152 -11.72 -11.68 -6.67
N GLU A 153 -12.84 -11.43 -6.00
CA GLU A 153 -14.15 -12.00 -6.37
C GLU A 153 -14.54 -11.64 -7.81
N SER A 154 -14.24 -10.41 -8.24
CA SER A 154 -14.57 -9.94 -9.60
C SER A 154 -13.76 -10.62 -10.70
N VAL A 155 -12.53 -11.09 -10.42
CA VAL A 155 -11.62 -11.70 -11.41
C VAL A 155 -11.49 -13.21 -11.29
N LYS A 156 -11.93 -13.83 -10.20
CA LYS A 156 -11.75 -15.27 -9.92
C LYS A 156 -12.37 -16.23 -10.94
N SER A 157 -13.33 -15.77 -11.74
CA SER A 157 -13.98 -16.58 -12.79
C SER A 157 -13.13 -16.70 -14.04
N SER A 158 -11.99 -16.02 -14.14
CA SER A 158 -11.09 -16.12 -15.29
C SER A 158 -10.55 -17.55 -15.44
N PRO A 159 -10.56 -18.15 -16.66
CA PRO A 159 -10.01 -19.48 -16.88
C PRO A 159 -8.49 -19.55 -16.73
N TYR A 160 -7.83 -18.42 -16.57
CA TYR A 160 -6.38 -18.29 -16.44
C TYR A 160 -5.94 -18.10 -14.99
N LEU A 161 -6.87 -17.90 -14.02
CA LEU A 161 -6.58 -17.67 -12.62
C LEU A 161 -7.05 -18.84 -11.77
N ASN A 162 -6.14 -19.34 -10.92
CA ASN A 162 -6.45 -20.26 -9.85
C ASN A 162 -6.00 -19.71 -8.51
N ILE A 163 -6.72 -19.98 -7.44
CA ILE A 163 -6.22 -19.84 -6.08
C ILE A 163 -5.68 -21.23 -5.70
N ILE A 164 -4.35 -21.37 -5.69
CA ILE A 164 -3.68 -22.68 -5.51
C ILE A 164 -3.41 -23.02 -4.06
N GLU A 165 -3.25 -22.02 -3.23
CA GLU A 165 -3.03 -22.13 -1.79
C GLU A 165 -3.75 -20.97 -1.10
N GLU A 166 -4.12 -21.17 0.16
CA GLU A 166 -4.77 -20.17 0.97
C GLU A 166 -4.22 -20.16 2.39
N GLY A 167 -3.30 -19.24 2.66
CA GLY A 167 -2.82 -18.97 4.01
C GLY A 167 -3.89 -18.31 4.88
N ARG A 168 -3.66 -18.29 6.18
CA ARG A 168 -4.51 -17.63 7.17
C ARG A 168 -3.67 -16.80 8.11
N THR A 169 -4.19 -15.60 8.45
CA THR A 169 -3.62 -14.77 9.49
C THR A 169 -4.06 -15.26 10.89
N PRO A 170 -3.45 -14.76 11.98
CA PRO A 170 -3.92 -15.03 13.34
C PRO A 170 -5.40 -14.69 13.57
N GLU A 171 -5.96 -13.69 12.87
CA GLU A 171 -7.38 -13.33 12.93
C GLU A 171 -8.23 -14.04 11.87
N ASN A 172 -7.68 -15.10 11.25
CA ASN A 172 -8.36 -15.96 10.28
C ASN A 172 -8.75 -15.27 8.97
N ARG A 173 -8.07 -14.16 8.58
CA ARG A 173 -8.22 -13.58 7.24
C ARG A 173 -7.45 -14.41 6.22
N SER A 174 -8.01 -14.52 5.03
CA SER A 174 -7.42 -15.26 3.91
C SER A 174 -6.20 -14.53 3.35
N ILE A 175 -5.16 -15.32 3.00
CA ILE A 175 -3.99 -14.89 2.23
C ILE A 175 -3.95 -15.76 0.97
N PRO A 176 -4.69 -15.41 -0.09
CA PRO A 176 -4.70 -16.19 -1.31
C PRO A 176 -3.36 -16.12 -2.05
N LEU A 177 -2.83 -17.26 -2.46
CA LEU A 177 -1.76 -17.37 -3.43
C LEU A 177 -2.39 -17.66 -4.80
N LEU A 178 -2.30 -16.72 -5.69
CA LEU A 178 -2.85 -16.76 -7.03
C LEU A 178 -1.86 -17.41 -7.99
N GLU A 179 -2.34 -18.27 -8.86
CA GLU A 179 -1.60 -18.75 -10.03
C GLU A 179 -2.28 -18.20 -11.30
N ILE A 180 -1.53 -17.50 -12.14
CA ILE A 180 -2.03 -16.97 -13.41
C ILE A 180 -1.19 -17.53 -14.55
N THR A 181 -1.83 -18.31 -15.42
CA THR A 181 -1.19 -18.96 -16.57
C THR A 181 -2.24 -19.47 -17.55
N ASN A 182 -1.84 -19.87 -18.76
CA ASN A 182 -2.68 -20.66 -19.67
C ASN A 182 -2.42 -22.17 -19.41
N PRO A 183 -3.34 -22.90 -18.75
CA PRO A 183 -3.11 -24.29 -18.36
C PRO A 183 -3.00 -25.26 -19.57
N GLY A 184 -3.54 -24.86 -20.74
CA GLY A 184 -3.56 -25.67 -21.95
C GLY A 184 -2.29 -25.61 -22.80
N LYS A 185 -1.27 -24.88 -22.35
CA LYS A 185 -0.05 -24.65 -23.13
C LYS A 185 1.17 -25.28 -22.47
N LYS A 186 2.36 -24.95 -22.93
CA LYS A 186 3.69 -25.42 -22.53
C LYS A 186 3.76 -25.98 -21.09
N LYS A 187 4.42 -27.12 -20.88
CA LYS A 187 4.55 -27.75 -19.56
C LYS A 187 5.67 -27.13 -18.70
N ASP A 188 6.78 -26.76 -19.34
CA ASP A 188 7.99 -26.25 -18.67
C ASP A 188 8.01 -24.72 -18.82
N LYS A 189 7.10 -24.03 -18.10
CA LYS A 189 7.04 -22.56 -18.08
C LYS A 189 8.00 -21.99 -17.06
N LYS A 190 8.60 -20.84 -17.36
CA LYS A 190 9.32 -20.06 -16.33
C LYS A 190 8.29 -19.53 -15.32
N SER A 191 8.68 -19.51 -14.05
CA SER A 191 7.80 -19.16 -12.93
C SER A 191 8.28 -17.90 -12.22
N ILE A 192 7.39 -16.96 -12.03
CA ILE A 192 7.63 -15.69 -11.36
C ILE A 192 6.77 -15.65 -10.09
N LEU A 193 7.39 -15.34 -8.95
CA LEU A 193 6.68 -15.06 -7.71
C LEU A 193 6.68 -13.57 -7.44
N ILE A 194 5.52 -13.03 -7.08
CA ILE A 194 5.36 -11.63 -6.68
C ILE A 194 4.62 -11.59 -5.35
N SER A 195 5.19 -10.89 -4.36
CA SER A 195 4.53 -10.53 -3.12
C SER A 195 4.35 -9.02 -3.02
N ALA A 196 3.30 -8.58 -2.32
CA ALA A 196 3.08 -7.16 -2.03
C ALA A 196 2.47 -6.99 -0.65
N MET A 197 2.55 -5.77 -0.12
CA MET A 197 1.95 -5.37 1.15
C MET A 197 2.36 -6.26 2.34
N GLN A 198 3.64 -6.60 2.45
CA GLN A 198 4.20 -7.11 3.70
C GLN A 198 4.05 -6.05 4.81
N HIS A 199 4.18 -4.79 4.44
CA HIS A 199 3.89 -3.66 5.30
C HIS A 199 2.50 -3.12 4.98
N SER A 200 1.65 -3.08 5.99
CA SER A 200 0.21 -2.84 5.83
C SER A 200 -0.17 -1.45 5.32
N GLY A 201 0.64 -0.42 5.54
CA GLY A 201 0.38 0.94 5.03
C GLY A 201 1.07 1.24 3.69
N GLU A 202 1.53 0.21 2.97
CA GLU A 202 2.17 0.33 1.66
C GLU A 202 1.16 0.01 0.53
N ASP A 203 0.05 0.73 0.53
CA ASP A 203 -1.16 0.47 -0.25
C ASP A 203 -0.95 0.52 -1.78
N ALA A 204 0.02 1.29 -2.27
CA ALA A 204 0.36 1.35 -3.69
C ALA A 204 0.80 -0.02 -4.24
N GLY A 205 1.38 -0.89 -3.39
CA GLY A 205 1.71 -2.27 -3.73
C GLY A 205 0.49 -3.11 -4.10
N GLY A 206 -0.64 -2.91 -3.40
CA GLY A 206 -1.91 -3.59 -3.70
C GLY A 206 -2.47 -3.17 -5.06
N TYR A 207 -2.48 -1.87 -5.36
CA TYR A 207 -2.91 -1.37 -6.68
C TYR A 207 -1.99 -1.83 -7.81
N SER A 208 -0.68 -1.91 -7.56
CA SER A 208 0.27 -2.44 -8.53
C SER A 208 0.01 -3.93 -8.81
N ALA A 209 -0.28 -4.72 -7.78
CA ALA A 209 -0.68 -6.11 -7.94
C ALA A 209 -2.00 -6.25 -8.75
N GLU A 210 -2.99 -5.35 -8.53
CA GLU A 210 -4.18 -5.29 -9.41
C GLU A 210 -3.79 -5.06 -10.88
N GLY A 211 -2.85 -4.15 -11.14
CA GLY A 211 -2.37 -3.86 -12.50
C GLY A 211 -1.74 -5.09 -13.17
N ILE A 212 -0.87 -5.81 -12.44
CA ILE A 212 -0.29 -7.08 -12.89
C ILE A 212 -1.39 -8.08 -13.24
N ILE A 213 -2.32 -8.31 -12.32
CA ILE A 213 -3.39 -9.29 -12.49
C ILE A 213 -4.30 -8.91 -13.68
N ASN A 214 -4.74 -7.64 -13.75
CA ASN A 214 -5.59 -7.15 -14.82
C ASN A 214 -4.93 -7.33 -16.20
N PHE A 215 -3.67 -6.97 -16.34
CA PHE A 215 -2.92 -7.15 -17.57
C PHE A 215 -2.80 -8.62 -17.92
N LEU A 216 -2.37 -9.46 -16.99
CA LEU A 216 -2.22 -10.90 -17.21
C LEU A 216 -3.54 -11.60 -17.54
N LEU A 217 -4.69 -11.12 -17.06
CA LEU A 217 -6.00 -11.70 -17.36
C LEU A 217 -6.68 -11.12 -18.60
N SER A 218 -6.12 -10.06 -19.18
CA SER A 218 -6.72 -9.36 -20.31
C SER A 218 -6.66 -10.17 -21.62
N ASP A 219 -7.44 -9.73 -22.62
CA ASP A 219 -7.43 -10.24 -23.99
C ASP A 219 -6.29 -9.63 -24.84
N ASN A 220 -5.37 -8.88 -24.24
CA ASN A 220 -4.21 -8.33 -24.92
C ASN A 220 -3.36 -9.48 -25.50
N ILE A 221 -2.91 -9.36 -26.75
CA ILE A 221 -2.11 -10.38 -27.45
C ILE A 221 -0.79 -10.66 -26.73
N GLU A 222 -0.17 -9.64 -26.14
CA GLU A 222 1.05 -9.79 -25.37
C GLU A 222 0.80 -10.57 -24.07
N ALA A 223 -0.27 -10.23 -23.34
CA ALA A 223 -0.68 -10.96 -22.14
C ALA A 223 -1.01 -12.44 -22.46
N GLN A 224 -1.64 -12.72 -23.61
CA GLN A 224 -1.87 -14.10 -24.04
C GLN A 224 -0.58 -14.88 -24.24
N LYS A 225 0.41 -14.29 -24.95
CA LYS A 225 1.74 -14.91 -25.15
C LYS A 225 2.44 -15.16 -23.82
N ILE A 226 2.38 -14.18 -22.92
CA ILE A 226 2.98 -14.28 -21.58
C ILE A 226 2.36 -15.46 -20.82
N ARG A 227 1.04 -15.58 -20.77
CA ARG A 227 0.37 -16.71 -20.11
C ARG A 227 0.68 -18.07 -20.78
N ASP A 228 1.00 -18.09 -22.06
CA ASP A 228 1.37 -19.31 -22.77
C ASP A 228 2.79 -19.81 -22.37
N GLU A 229 3.68 -18.91 -21.98
CA GLU A 229 5.09 -19.20 -21.72
C GLU A 229 5.49 -19.14 -20.23
N TYR A 230 4.72 -18.40 -19.40
CA TYR A 230 5.03 -18.12 -18.00
C TYR A 230 3.91 -18.55 -17.07
N VAL A 231 4.29 -18.78 -15.81
CA VAL A 231 3.38 -18.89 -14.65
C VAL A 231 3.71 -17.77 -13.68
N TYR A 232 2.73 -16.96 -13.33
CA TYR A 232 2.84 -15.95 -12.30
C TYR A 232 2.16 -16.44 -11.03
N TYR A 233 2.89 -16.46 -9.93
CA TYR A 233 2.40 -16.68 -8.58
C TYR A 233 2.36 -15.35 -7.87
N ILE A 234 1.22 -14.97 -7.31
CA ILE A 234 1.04 -13.61 -6.75
C ILE A 234 0.35 -13.70 -5.39
N VAL A 235 0.93 -13.05 -4.38
CA VAL A 235 0.30 -12.75 -3.09
C VAL A 235 0.13 -11.24 -2.98
N PRO A 236 -1.03 -10.70 -3.35
CA PRO A 236 -1.24 -9.25 -3.42
C PRO A 236 -1.24 -8.54 -2.07
N VAL A 237 -1.65 -9.23 -0.99
CA VAL A 237 -1.70 -8.68 0.37
C VAL A 237 -1.13 -9.71 1.35
N MET A 238 0.11 -9.50 1.75
CA MET A 238 0.80 -10.38 2.72
C MET A 238 0.38 -10.14 4.17
N ASN A 239 -0.10 -8.93 4.50
CA ASN A 239 -0.45 -8.51 5.87
C ASN A 239 -1.92 -8.08 5.98
N PRO A 240 -2.89 -8.99 5.78
CA PRO A 240 -4.31 -8.64 5.84
C PRO A 240 -4.78 -8.09 7.19
N ASP A 241 -4.25 -8.60 8.30
CA ASP A 241 -4.63 -8.14 9.65
C ASP A 241 -4.12 -6.71 9.90
N GLY A 242 -2.87 -6.41 9.51
CA GLY A 242 -2.33 -5.05 9.62
C GLY A 242 -3.10 -4.05 8.76
N VAL A 243 -3.46 -4.44 7.53
CA VAL A 243 -4.30 -3.63 6.63
C VAL A 243 -5.67 -3.39 7.24
N PHE A 244 -6.33 -4.42 7.73
CA PHE A 244 -7.67 -4.31 8.32
C PHE A 244 -7.71 -3.34 9.52
N HIS A 245 -6.68 -3.38 10.37
CA HIS A 245 -6.58 -2.53 11.56
C HIS A 245 -5.94 -1.16 11.30
N GLY A 246 -5.57 -0.83 10.07
CA GLY A 246 -4.93 0.45 9.75
C GLY A 246 -3.58 0.64 10.44
N VAL A 247 -2.81 -0.43 10.59
CA VAL A 247 -1.43 -0.38 11.12
C VAL A 247 -0.51 0.19 10.05
N SER A 248 0.40 1.11 10.41
CA SER A 248 1.29 1.74 9.42
C SER A 248 2.21 0.76 8.70
N ARG A 249 2.73 -0.25 9.41
CA ARG A 249 3.76 -1.15 8.86
C ARG A 249 3.61 -2.61 9.33
N TYR A 250 3.34 -2.81 10.60
CA TYR A 250 3.48 -4.09 11.28
C TYR A 250 2.20 -4.95 11.21
N THR A 251 2.30 -6.17 11.68
CA THR A 251 1.12 -6.94 12.07
C THR A 251 0.48 -6.32 13.32
N PRO A 252 -0.76 -6.68 13.70
CA PRO A 252 -1.35 -6.26 14.98
C PRO A 252 -0.52 -6.70 16.21
N LYS A 253 0.34 -7.71 16.06
CA LYS A 253 1.33 -8.12 17.08
C LYS A 253 2.63 -7.32 17.04
N MET A 254 2.69 -6.25 16.23
CA MET A 254 3.85 -5.38 16.07
C MET A 254 5.10 -6.08 15.51
N GLN A 255 4.92 -7.13 14.73
CA GLN A 255 5.99 -7.81 13.97
C GLN A 255 6.13 -7.18 12.58
N ASP A 256 7.35 -6.99 12.13
CA ASP A 256 7.68 -6.53 10.77
C ASP A 256 7.84 -7.76 9.87
N LEU A 257 6.84 -8.08 9.04
CA LEU A 257 6.85 -9.31 8.24
C LEU A 257 8.12 -9.45 7.39
N ASN A 258 8.63 -8.35 6.85
CA ASN A 258 9.83 -8.42 6.01
C ASN A 258 11.12 -8.69 6.81
N ASP A 259 11.14 -8.46 8.12
CA ASP A 259 12.26 -8.81 9.00
C ASP A 259 12.16 -10.23 9.63
N GLU A 260 11.17 -11.03 9.23
CA GLU A 260 10.87 -12.33 9.88
C GLU A 260 11.16 -13.56 8.99
N TRP A 261 11.76 -13.37 7.80
CA TRP A 261 12.02 -14.47 6.86
C TRP A 261 13.20 -15.37 7.28
N VAL A 262 14.22 -14.78 7.90
CA VAL A 262 15.35 -15.51 8.49
C VAL A 262 15.39 -15.18 9.97
N ARG A 263 15.08 -16.16 10.80
CA ARG A 263 14.98 -16.01 12.26
C ARG A 263 16.23 -16.52 12.97
N GLU A 264 16.49 -15.94 14.13
CA GLU A 264 17.56 -16.34 15.04
C GLU A 264 16.98 -17.02 16.29
N ASP A 265 17.77 -17.84 16.96
CA ASP A 265 17.36 -18.52 18.20
C ASP A 265 17.01 -17.54 19.33
N THR A 266 17.43 -16.28 19.20
CA THR A 266 17.18 -15.20 20.17
C THR A 266 15.85 -14.48 19.95
N ASP A 267 15.09 -14.83 18.89
CA ASP A 267 13.82 -14.19 18.60
C ASP A 267 12.76 -14.58 19.64
N GLU A 268 12.21 -13.57 20.33
CA GLU A 268 11.30 -13.75 21.47
C GLU A 268 9.87 -14.15 21.05
N MET A 269 9.45 -13.79 19.86
CA MET A 269 8.10 -14.08 19.35
C MET A 269 8.12 -15.25 18.35
N ASP A 270 6.98 -15.93 18.22
CA ASP A 270 6.79 -16.93 17.16
C ASP A 270 6.88 -16.30 15.77
N SER A 271 7.27 -17.10 14.78
CA SER A 271 7.25 -16.66 13.38
C SER A 271 5.84 -16.28 12.95
N PRO A 272 5.66 -15.17 12.23
CA PRO A 272 4.35 -14.79 11.72
C PRO A 272 3.78 -15.87 10.77
N MET A 273 2.50 -16.22 10.94
CA MET A 273 1.82 -17.22 10.11
C MET A 273 1.84 -16.82 8.62
N GLU A 274 1.78 -15.53 8.34
CA GLU A 274 1.82 -14.95 7.00
C GLU A 274 3.15 -15.28 6.31
N VAL A 275 4.26 -15.11 7.01
CA VAL A 275 5.61 -15.45 6.51
C VAL A 275 5.77 -16.95 6.37
N GLU A 276 5.41 -17.73 7.40
CA GLU A 276 5.52 -19.18 7.36
C GLU A 276 4.74 -19.81 6.20
N PHE A 277 3.56 -19.27 5.89
CA PHE A 277 2.75 -19.71 4.77
C PHE A 277 3.53 -19.63 3.44
N LEU A 278 3.99 -18.46 3.06
CA LEU A 278 4.65 -18.27 1.75
C LEU A 278 6.04 -18.91 1.73
N LYS A 279 6.78 -18.82 2.84
CA LYS A 279 8.10 -19.42 3.01
C LYS A 279 8.06 -20.94 2.84
N ASN A 280 7.12 -21.64 3.48
CA ASN A 280 6.96 -23.08 3.35
C ASN A 280 6.59 -23.48 1.93
N TRP A 281 5.70 -22.74 1.26
CA TRP A 281 5.37 -22.96 -0.14
C TRP A 281 6.61 -22.83 -1.06
N ILE A 282 7.46 -21.82 -0.85
CA ILE A 282 8.72 -21.63 -1.61
C ILE A 282 9.67 -22.81 -1.35
N ILE A 283 9.86 -23.23 -0.09
CA ILE A 283 10.73 -24.34 0.29
C ILE A 283 10.25 -25.65 -0.35
N ASP A 284 8.95 -25.92 -0.35
CA ASP A 284 8.40 -27.15 -0.93
C ASP A 284 8.59 -27.19 -2.45
N ARG A 285 8.43 -26.08 -3.13
CA ARG A 285 8.75 -25.99 -4.56
C ARG A 285 10.23 -26.23 -4.83
N TYR A 286 11.10 -25.58 -4.06
CA TYR A 286 12.56 -25.77 -4.18
C TYR A 286 12.97 -27.23 -3.99
N LYS A 287 12.46 -27.92 -2.95
CA LYS A 287 12.74 -29.34 -2.67
C LYS A 287 12.25 -30.27 -3.78
N ASN A 288 11.19 -29.92 -4.49
CA ASN A 288 10.59 -30.70 -5.56
C ASN A 288 11.15 -30.36 -6.95
N ASN A 289 12.26 -29.63 -7.04
CA ASN A 289 12.88 -29.15 -8.29
C ASN A 289 11.93 -28.32 -9.19
N ASN A 290 10.94 -27.68 -8.58
CA ASN A 290 10.05 -26.72 -9.22
C ASN A 290 10.46 -25.29 -8.82
N SER A 291 11.72 -24.90 -9.10
CA SER A 291 12.26 -23.63 -8.66
C SER A 291 11.46 -22.45 -9.23
N ILE A 292 11.54 -21.31 -8.52
CA ILE A 292 11.06 -20.01 -8.98
C ILE A 292 12.21 -19.37 -9.75
N ASP A 293 11.93 -18.86 -10.95
CA ASP A 293 12.94 -18.24 -11.80
C ASP A 293 13.21 -16.77 -11.44
N LEU A 294 12.25 -16.10 -10.82
CA LEU A 294 12.36 -14.72 -10.35
C LEU A 294 11.40 -14.46 -9.19
N PHE A 295 11.87 -13.79 -8.14
CA PHE A 295 11.03 -13.27 -7.06
C PHE A 295 11.07 -11.74 -7.01
N ILE A 296 9.91 -11.11 -6.97
CA ILE A 296 9.76 -9.66 -6.79
C ILE A 296 8.91 -9.39 -5.56
N ASP A 297 9.45 -8.59 -4.66
CA ASP A 297 8.75 -8.12 -3.46
C ASP A 297 8.42 -6.64 -3.61
N ILE A 298 7.14 -6.31 -3.65
CA ILE A 298 6.65 -4.95 -3.91
C ILE A 298 6.41 -4.25 -2.58
N HIS A 299 7.11 -3.13 -2.41
CA HIS A 299 7.07 -2.25 -1.27
C HIS A 299 6.77 -0.80 -1.64
N CYS A 300 6.60 0.04 -0.62
CA CYS A 300 6.55 1.48 -0.78
C CYS A 300 7.50 2.17 0.19
N HIS A 301 8.06 3.29 -0.24
CA HIS A 301 8.90 4.13 0.62
C HIS A 301 8.25 5.48 0.89
N LEU A 302 8.78 6.18 1.90
CA LEU A 302 8.31 7.47 2.37
C LEU A 302 9.27 8.60 1.96
N GLN A 303 9.87 8.51 0.77
CA GLN A 303 10.82 9.48 0.27
C GLN A 303 10.34 10.08 -1.04
N ARG A 304 10.76 11.32 -1.30
CA ARG A 304 10.51 12.03 -2.54
C ARG A 304 11.31 11.44 -3.69
N ASN A 305 10.77 11.42 -4.88
CA ASN A 305 11.44 11.15 -6.15
C ASN A 305 12.04 9.73 -6.30
N LEU A 306 11.48 8.72 -5.68
CA LEU A 306 12.16 7.43 -5.73
C LEU A 306 11.18 6.29 -6.02
N ASN A 307 11.21 5.82 -7.27
CA ASN A 307 10.82 4.46 -7.60
C ASN A 307 12.11 3.65 -7.64
N ILE A 308 12.39 2.87 -6.60
CA ILE A 308 13.70 2.23 -6.41
C ILE A 308 13.56 0.72 -6.52
N ALA A 309 14.42 0.13 -7.33
CA ALA A 309 14.72 -1.29 -7.23
C ALA A 309 15.93 -1.47 -6.31
N PHE A 310 15.78 -2.24 -5.23
CA PHE A 310 16.85 -2.54 -4.27
C PHE A 310 17.35 -3.96 -4.47
N LEU A 311 18.67 -4.09 -4.47
CA LEU A 311 19.34 -5.39 -4.48
C LEU A 311 20.31 -5.46 -3.32
N ASP A 312 20.45 -6.65 -2.73
CA ASP A 312 21.57 -6.93 -1.86
C ASP A 312 22.86 -6.99 -2.73
N ARG A 313 23.86 -6.17 -2.36
CA ARG A 313 25.15 -6.12 -3.09
C ARG A 313 25.84 -7.47 -3.23
N SER A 314 25.69 -8.33 -2.22
CA SER A 314 26.36 -9.65 -2.21
C SER A 314 25.71 -10.64 -3.19
N LYS A 315 24.48 -10.37 -3.60
CA LYS A 315 23.64 -11.23 -4.46
C LYS A 315 23.19 -10.53 -5.73
N GLU A 316 23.77 -9.34 -5.98
CA GLU A 316 23.56 -8.58 -7.20
C GLU A 316 24.13 -9.34 -8.39
N THR A 317 23.30 -9.58 -9.39
CA THR A 317 23.71 -10.10 -10.68
C THR A 317 23.58 -9.00 -11.74
N GLU A 318 24.41 -9.05 -12.79
CA GLU A 318 24.24 -8.15 -13.94
C GLU A 318 22.82 -8.28 -14.51
N ALA A 319 22.24 -9.47 -14.49
CA ALA A 319 20.89 -9.76 -14.92
C ALA A 319 19.82 -8.91 -14.17
N LEU A 320 19.93 -8.78 -12.85
CA LEU A 320 18.97 -7.96 -12.09
C LEU A 320 19.14 -6.45 -12.34
N LYS A 321 20.35 -6.01 -12.68
CA LYS A 321 20.57 -4.64 -13.16
C LYS A 321 19.88 -4.41 -14.50
N GLU A 322 19.97 -5.36 -15.39
CA GLU A 322 19.33 -5.33 -16.70
C GLU A 322 17.79 -5.23 -16.56
N LEU A 323 17.16 -6.02 -15.68
CA LEU A 323 15.75 -5.87 -15.40
C LEU A 323 15.39 -4.44 -14.93
N THR A 324 16.22 -3.82 -14.10
CA THR A 324 16.01 -2.43 -13.68
C THR A 324 16.12 -1.45 -14.85
N GLU A 325 17.07 -1.65 -15.76
CA GLU A 325 17.19 -0.82 -16.97
C GLU A 325 15.98 -1.01 -17.91
N LEU A 326 15.45 -2.24 -18.02
CA LEU A 326 14.22 -2.49 -18.78
C LEU A 326 13.01 -1.77 -18.16
N MET A 327 12.90 -1.72 -16.83
CA MET A 327 11.87 -0.95 -16.15
C MET A 327 11.95 0.55 -16.45
N ARG A 328 13.16 1.10 -16.66
CA ARG A 328 13.36 2.52 -17.01
C ARG A 328 12.83 2.89 -18.39
N ASN A 329 12.61 1.94 -19.29
CA ASN A 329 11.96 2.21 -20.56
C ASN A 329 10.53 2.71 -20.40
N TYR A 330 9.85 2.31 -19.31
CA TYR A 330 8.49 2.73 -18.97
C TYR A 330 8.51 3.83 -17.91
N TRP A 331 9.44 3.74 -16.95
CA TRP A 331 9.53 4.62 -15.78
C TRP A 331 10.95 5.20 -15.68
N PRO A 332 11.26 6.29 -16.42
CA PRO A 332 12.62 6.85 -16.51
C PRO A 332 13.22 7.24 -15.15
N HIS A 333 12.38 7.51 -14.16
CA HIS A 333 12.80 7.90 -12.81
C HIS A 333 13.10 6.72 -11.88
N VAL A 334 12.91 5.47 -12.34
CA VAL A 334 13.34 4.29 -11.59
C VAL A 334 14.83 4.36 -11.36
N ARG A 335 15.23 4.33 -10.11
CA ARG A 335 16.62 4.36 -9.70
C ARG A 335 17.03 3.00 -9.16
N TYR A 336 18.16 2.54 -9.63
CA TYR A 336 18.84 1.41 -9.04
C TYR A 336 19.51 1.87 -7.74
N GLY A 337 19.15 1.28 -6.63
CA GLY A 337 19.71 1.57 -5.33
C GLY A 337 20.32 0.34 -4.69
N HIS A 338 21.57 0.47 -4.21
CA HIS A 338 22.13 -0.49 -3.27
C HIS A 338 21.69 -0.12 -1.86
N ARG A 339 20.98 -0.99 -1.20
CA ARG A 339 20.75 -0.88 0.23
C ARG A 339 21.45 -2.05 0.91
N TYR A 340 22.20 -1.78 2.00
CA TYR A 340 22.55 -2.84 2.92
C TYR A 340 21.22 -3.42 3.45
N SER A 341 20.93 -4.62 3.04
CA SER A 341 19.74 -5.35 3.44
C SER A 341 20.12 -6.26 4.61
N PRO A 342 19.43 -6.20 5.75
CA PRO A 342 19.60 -7.20 6.80
C PRO A 342 19.34 -8.59 6.24
N ALA A 343 20.09 -9.59 6.73
CA ALA A 343 19.98 -10.97 6.28
C ALA A 343 18.56 -11.57 6.44
N ARG A 344 17.70 -10.92 7.22
CA ARG A 344 16.36 -11.41 7.60
C ARG A 344 15.26 -11.17 6.56
N LEU A 345 15.51 -10.42 5.49
CA LEU A 345 14.49 -10.04 4.51
C LEU A 345 14.11 -11.19 3.55
N ALA A 346 12.88 -11.10 2.99
CA ALA A 346 12.34 -12.03 2.01
C ALA A 346 13.29 -12.28 0.83
N VAL A 347 13.82 -11.23 0.23
CA VAL A 347 14.74 -11.32 -0.92
C VAL A 347 16.07 -11.99 -0.58
N ASN A 348 16.55 -11.88 0.65
CA ASN A 348 17.76 -12.57 1.08
C ASN A 348 17.50 -14.05 1.30
N PHE A 349 16.37 -14.39 1.93
CA PHE A 349 15.94 -15.78 2.09
C PHE A 349 15.83 -16.48 0.72
N THR A 350 15.14 -15.89 -0.24
CA THR A 350 14.96 -16.50 -1.56
C THR A 350 16.27 -16.58 -2.35
N ALA A 351 17.12 -15.56 -2.23
CA ALA A 351 18.44 -15.57 -2.87
C ALA A 351 19.38 -16.66 -2.28
N GLU A 352 19.21 -17.10 -1.03
CA GLU A 352 19.94 -18.26 -0.48
C GLU A 352 19.51 -19.58 -1.11
N LEU A 353 18.30 -19.63 -1.65
CA LEU A 353 17.80 -20.73 -2.47
C LEU A 353 18.23 -20.63 -3.95
N ASN A 354 19.10 -19.69 -4.30
CA ASN A 354 19.51 -19.35 -5.66
C ASN A 354 18.35 -18.86 -6.56
N ILE A 355 17.34 -18.24 -5.97
CA ILE A 355 16.25 -17.57 -6.68
C ILE A 355 16.66 -16.11 -6.88
N PRO A 356 16.82 -15.63 -8.12
CA PRO A 356 17.02 -14.19 -8.40
C PRO A 356 15.90 -13.38 -7.78
N SER A 357 16.23 -12.37 -6.96
CA SER A 357 15.24 -11.67 -6.13
C SER A 357 15.47 -10.17 -6.08
N LEU A 358 14.40 -9.42 -6.07
CA LEU A 358 14.39 -7.97 -6.23
C LEU A 358 13.30 -7.36 -5.35
N VAL A 359 13.63 -6.29 -4.62
CA VAL A 359 12.64 -5.41 -4.01
C VAL A 359 12.36 -4.24 -4.95
N VAL A 360 11.10 -3.95 -5.17
CA VAL A 360 10.64 -2.78 -5.92
C VAL A 360 9.84 -1.90 -4.98
N GLU A 361 10.20 -0.61 -4.90
CA GLU A 361 9.53 0.33 -4.01
C GLU A 361 8.98 1.54 -4.75
N PHE A 362 7.77 1.96 -4.39
CA PHE A 362 7.14 3.16 -4.90
C PHE A 362 7.13 4.28 -3.87
N THR A 363 7.03 5.52 -4.36
CA THR A 363 6.51 6.61 -3.54
C THR A 363 4.98 6.58 -3.52
N GLN A 364 4.34 6.91 -2.40
CA GLN A 364 2.88 6.91 -2.31
C GLN A 364 2.25 8.24 -1.85
N ALA A 365 2.93 9.03 -1.06
CA ALA A 365 2.43 10.31 -0.55
C ALA A 365 3.25 11.50 -1.02
N TYR A 366 4.21 11.29 -1.92
CA TYR A 366 5.15 12.28 -2.42
C TYR A 366 5.15 12.32 -3.95
N GLU A 367 5.67 13.39 -4.53
CA GLU A 367 5.91 13.47 -5.96
C GLU A 367 6.93 12.43 -6.43
N SER A 368 6.70 11.85 -7.60
CA SER A 368 7.47 10.72 -8.13
C SER A 368 8.76 11.15 -8.85
N ASP A 369 8.78 12.34 -9.46
CA ASP A 369 9.79 12.73 -10.43
C ASP A 369 10.53 14.04 -10.09
N GLY A 370 10.09 14.79 -9.09
CA GLY A 370 10.63 16.10 -8.73
C GLY A 370 9.99 17.26 -9.47
N ASP A 371 9.05 16.99 -10.37
CA ASP A 371 8.34 17.98 -11.17
C ASP A 371 6.93 18.30 -10.60
N GLY A 372 6.65 17.85 -9.38
CA GLY A 372 5.37 18.05 -8.71
C GLY A 372 4.29 17.01 -9.08
N ASN A 373 4.65 15.95 -9.80
CA ASN A 373 3.70 14.91 -10.20
C ASN A 373 3.56 13.86 -9.11
N TYR A 374 2.35 13.72 -8.58
CA TYR A 374 1.98 12.69 -7.61
C TYR A 374 1.34 11.50 -8.32
N LEU A 375 1.79 10.29 -7.99
CA LEU A 375 1.22 9.07 -8.56
C LEU A 375 -0.24 8.91 -8.14
N THR A 376 -1.05 8.49 -9.11
CA THR A 376 -2.45 8.14 -8.96
C THR A 376 -2.62 6.62 -8.81
N ILE A 377 -3.83 6.17 -8.51
CA ILE A 377 -4.16 4.74 -8.50
C ILE A 377 -3.91 4.10 -9.87
N ASP A 378 -4.22 4.81 -10.95
CA ASP A 378 -4.02 4.29 -12.31
C ASP A 378 -2.53 4.22 -12.68
N ASP A 379 -1.70 5.13 -12.17
CA ASP A 379 -0.25 5.04 -12.34
C ASP A 379 0.32 3.80 -11.64
N TYR A 380 -0.15 3.46 -10.44
CA TYR A 380 0.28 2.22 -9.75
C TYR A 380 -0.14 0.97 -10.52
N ARG A 381 -1.35 0.94 -11.08
CA ARG A 381 -1.80 -0.17 -11.95
C ARG A 381 -0.98 -0.25 -13.23
N GLN A 382 -0.71 0.88 -13.86
CA GLN A 382 0.12 0.93 -15.06
C GLN A 382 1.54 0.43 -14.78
N PHE A 383 2.10 0.79 -13.62
CA PHE A 383 3.40 0.26 -13.21
C PHE A 383 3.39 -1.28 -13.08
N GLY A 384 2.32 -1.86 -12.55
CA GLY A 384 2.17 -3.30 -12.48
C GLY A 384 2.18 -3.97 -13.86
N GLU A 385 1.46 -3.41 -14.84
CA GLU A 385 1.49 -3.86 -16.24
C GLU A 385 2.89 -3.76 -16.84
N ASP A 386 3.54 -2.62 -16.69
CA ASP A 386 4.87 -2.35 -17.25
C ASP A 386 5.95 -3.24 -16.60
N MET A 387 5.79 -3.58 -15.33
CA MET A 387 6.64 -4.56 -14.63
C MET A 387 6.55 -5.93 -15.30
N VAL A 388 5.34 -6.41 -15.63
CA VAL A 388 5.17 -7.70 -16.33
C VAL A 388 5.87 -7.69 -17.69
N LYS A 389 5.77 -6.60 -18.45
CA LYS A 389 6.45 -6.45 -19.75
C LYS A 389 7.97 -6.44 -19.59
N SER A 390 8.49 -5.74 -18.59
CA SER A 390 9.92 -5.69 -18.29
C SER A 390 10.46 -7.07 -17.88
N ILE A 391 9.76 -7.80 -17.02
CA ILE A 391 10.10 -9.17 -16.61
C ILE A 391 10.11 -10.09 -17.83
N THR A 392 9.13 -9.99 -18.71
CA THR A 392 9.03 -10.84 -19.90
C THR A 392 10.20 -10.57 -20.84
N SER A 393 10.58 -9.31 -21.08
CA SER A 393 11.74 -8.95 -21.89
C SER A 393 13.02 -9.52 -21.29
N PHE A 394 13.22 -9.34 -19.99
CA PHE A 394 14.37 -9.84 -19.25
C PHE A 394 14.52 -11.37 -19.31
N LEU A 395 13.42 -12.11 -19.17
CA LEU A 395 13.47 -13.57 -19.16
C LEU A 395 13.58 -14.20 -20.57
N ASN A 396 13.40 -13.43 -21.64
CA ASN A 396 13.52 -13.87 -23.02
C ASN A 396 14.94 -13.69 -23.60
N GLU A 397 15.80 -12.91 -22.95
CA GLU A 397 17.22 -12.75 -23.27
C GLU A 397 18.05 -13.87 -22.65
#